data_21994e08ac92e0b1f79abc48275bf2c4
#
_entry.id   21994e08ac92e0b1f79abc48275bf2c4
#
_cell.length_a   1.000
_cell.length_b   1.000
_cell.length_c   1.000
_cell.angle_alpha   90.00
_cell.angle_beta   90.00
_cell.angle_gamma   90.00
#
_symmetry.space_group_name_H-M   'P 1'
#
loop_
_entity.id
_entity.type
_entity.pdbx_description
1 polymer ?
#
loop_
_entity_poly.entity_id
_entity_poly.type
_entity_poly.pdbx_seq_one_letter_code
_entity_poly.pdbx_strand_id
1 'polypeptide(L)'
;IAKELGYPQDWRQPHQAANDIATRPQLDTLGPLHWTPPAAPSFSLPDQHKKPISLTEYRGKPLILVFYLGAGCLHCTEQLTAMADRYSEFKKTGLPILAISTDSVADLKKSQENYEKGDIPFPLVSDFKKKIFKEYTAHDDFENEPLHGTFVIDKKGRVLWSDISADPFMDIDFLIKESKRLLTLHKSP
;
A
#
# COMPACT_ATOMS: atom_id res chain seq x y z
N ILE A 1 19.21 6.86 36.75
CA ILE A 1 18.70 6.76 35.37
C ILE A 1 17.20 6.41 35.37
N ALA A 2 16.72 5.28 35.96
CA ALA A 2 15.30 4.94 35.93
C ALA A 2 14.41 6.00 36.58
N LYS A 3 14.83 6.53 37.73
CA LYS A 3 14.14 7.62 38.45
C LYS A 3 14.15 8.93 37.65
N GLU A 4 15.20 9.24 36.95
CA GLU A 4 15.33 10.43 36.08
C GLU A 4 14.43 10.33 34.85
N LEU A 5 14.15 9.10 34.37
CA LEU A 5 13.27 8.82 33.25
C LEU A 5 11.81 8.64 33.67
N GLY A 6 11.49 8.83 34.99
CA GLY A 6 10.12 8.74 35.49
C GLY A 6 9.57 7.32 35.64
N TYR A 7 10.43 6.29 35.56
CA TYR A 7 9.96 4.92 35.80
C TYR A 7 9.70 4.66 37.30
N PRO A 8 8.65 3.88 37.66
CA PRO A 8 8.45 3.43 39.03
C PRO A 8 9.67 2.67 39.55
N GLN A 9 9.92 2.72 40.87
CA GLN A 9 11.10 2.04 41.46
C GLN A 9 11.06 0.53 41.27
N ASP A 10 9.90 -0.03 41.07
CA ASP A 10 9.63 -1.47 40.91
C ASP A 10 9.47 -1.91 39.44
N TRP A 11 9.77 -1.05 38.47
CA TRP A 11 9.57 -1.37 37.05
C TRP A 11 10.24 -2.66 36.56
N ARG A 12 11.25 -3.17 37.29
CA ARG A 12 11.93 -4.45 37.01
C ARG A 12 11.33 -5.64 37.76
N GLN A 13 10.43 -5.40 38.68
CA GLN A 13 9.77 -6.49 39.40
C GLN A 13 8.79 -7.20 38.46
N PRO A 14 8.74 -8.54 38.46
CA PRO A 14 7.69 -9.25 37.74
C PRO A 14 6.34 -8.72 38.22
N HIS A 15 5.46 -8.37 37.31
CA HIS A 15 4.12 -7.91 37.66
C HIS A 15 3.41 -8.99 38.47
N GLN A 16 3.24 -8.78 39.75
CA GLN A 16 2.51 -9.69 40.64
C GLN A 16 1.02 -9.78 40.29
N ALA A 17 0.52 -8.84 39.50
CA ALA A 17 -0.85 -8.82 38.96
C ALA A 17 -1.16 -9.94 37.96
N ALA A 18 -0.24 -10.85 37.69
CA ALA A 18 -0.47 -11.97 36.77
C ALA A 18 -1.69 -12.84 37.13
N ASN A 19 -2.09 -12.87 38.42
CA ASN A 19 -3.18 -13.71 38.90
C ASN A 19 -4.50 -12.95 39.13
N ASP A 20 -4.52 -11.63 38.98
CA ASP A 20 -5.73 -10.86 39.18
C ASP A 20 -6.37 -10.48 37.84
N ILE A 21 -7.02 -11.46 37.22
CA ILE A 21 -7.76 -11.28 35.95
C ILE A 21 -8.86 -10.23 36.09
N ALA A 22 -9.39 -10.01 37.30
CA ALA A 22 -10.49 -9.05 37.57
C ALA A 22 -10.05 -7.60 37.50
N THR A 23 -8.73 -7.32 37.67
CA THR A 23 -8.20 -5.94 37.61
C THR A 23 -7.58 -5.60 36.23
N ARG A 24 -7.47 -6.58 35.34
CA ARG A 24 -6.98 -6.31 33.97
C ARG A 24 -8.05 -5.55 33.22
N PRO A 25 -7.70 -4.43 32.55
CA PRO A 25 -8.60 -3.83 31.58
C PRO A 25 -8.98 -4.89 30.54
N GLN A 26 -10.24 -4.91 30.16
CA GLN A 26 -10.64 -5.79 29.04
C GLN A 26 -9.85 -5.38 27.81
N LEU A 27 -9.40 -6.36 27.01
CA LEU A 27 -8.56 -6.10 25.83
C LEU A 27 -9.23 -5.17 24.82
N ASP A 28 -10.56 -5.18 24.76
CA ASP A 28 -11.38 -4.29 23.97
C ASP A 28 -11.44 -2.85 24.50
N THR A 29 -10.90 -2.58 25.70
CA THR A 29 -10.74 -1.23 26.26
C THR A 29 -9.32 -0.68 26.14
N LEU A 30 -8.38 -1.46 25.58
CA LEU A 30 -6.99 -1.09 25.39
C LEU A 30 -6.73 -0.61 23.95
N GLY A 31 -6.40 0.64 23.79
CA GLY A 31 -6.00 1.21 22.50
C GLY A 31 -7.16 1.67 21.61
N PRO A 32 -6.90 1.99 20.35
CA PRO A 32 -7.94 2.35 19.41
C PRO A 32 -8.82 1.13 19.12
N LEU A 33 -9.89 1.01 19.86
CA LEU A 33 -10.82 -0.12 19.88
C LEU A 33 -11.43 -0.43 18.52
N HIS A 34 -11.51 0.58 17.66
CA HIS A 34 -12.10 0.50 16.34
C HIS A 34 -11.22 1.21 15.33
N TRP A 35 -10.10 0.55 14.92
CA TRP A 35 -9.38 1.06 13.77
C TRP A 35 -10.28 1.02 12.54
N THR A 36 -10.61 2.20 12.03
CA THR A 36 -11.37 2.34 10.80
C THR A 36 -10.38 2.61 9.67
N PRO A 37 -10.32 1.75 8.64
CA PRO A 37 -9.46 1.97 7.50
C PRO A 37 -9.73 3.36 6.89
N PRO A 38 -8.69 4.20 6.69
CA PRO A 38 -8.85 5.53 6.12
C PRO A 38 -9.33 5.45 4.67
N ALA A 39 -10.04 6.48 4.23
CA ALA A 39 -10.39 6.61 2.82
C ALA A 39 -9.13 6.83 1.99
N ALA A 40 -8.99 6.10 0.88
CA ALA A 40 -7.93 6.32 -0.09
C ALA A 40 -8.14 7.69 -0.77
N PRO A 41 -7.09 8.54 -0.84
CA PRO A 41 -7.15 9.80 -1.56
C PRO A 41 -7.59 9.59 -3.01
N SER A 42 -8.50 10.43 -3.49
CA SER A 42 -9.03 10.32 -4.85
C SER A 42 -8.06 10.94 -5.86
N PHE A 43 -7.98 10.33 -7.04
CA PHE A 43 -7.17 10.85 -8.13
C PHE A 43 -7.82 10.60 -9.49
N SER A 44 -7.35 11.33 -10.49
CA SER A 44 -7.56 11.07 -11.90
C SER A 44 -6.26 11.41 -12.64
N LEU A 45 -5.58 10.40 -13.16
CA LEU A 45 -4.25 10.50 -13.75
C LEU A 45 -4.25 9.95 -15.18
N PRO A 46 -3.47 10.52 -16.10
CA PRO A 46 -3.38 10.06 -17.47
C PRO A 46 -2.55 8.77 -17.57
N ASP A 47 -2.99 7.84 -18.40
CA ASP A 47 -2.20 6.68 -18.83
C ASP A 47 -1.23 7.07 -20.00
N GLN A 48 -0.52 6.08 -20.52
CA GLN A 48 0.41 6.23 -21.66
C GLN A 48 -0.28 6.70 -22.96
N HIS A 49 -1.60 6.63 -23.04
CA HIS A 49 -2.43 7.11 -24.16
C HIS A 49 -3.12 8.44 -23.86
N LYS A 50 -2.76 9.10 -22.75
CA LYS A 50 -3.39 10.32 -22.24
C LYS A 50 -4.84 10.14 -21.82
N LYS A 51 -5.32 8.89 -21.70
CA LYS A 51 -6.66 8.60 -21.18
C LYS A 51 -6.63 8.73 -19.65
N PRO A 52 -7.54 9.51 -19.06
CA PRO A 52 -7.61 9.60 -17.60
C PRO A 52 -8.11 8.29 -17.01
N ILE A 53 -7.43 7.80 -15.97
CA ILE A 53 -7.85 6.70 -15.12
C ILE A 53 -8.06 7.24 -13.70
N SER A 54 -9.24 7.00 -13.17
CA SER A 54 -9.65 7.49 -11.85
C SER A 54 -9.80 6.36 -10.85
N LEU A 55 -9.45 6.62 -9.57
CA LEU A 55 -9.73 5.69 -8.48
C LEU A 55 -11.23 5.32 -8.41
N THR A 56 -12.11 6.22 -8.83
CA THR A 56 -13.57 5.97 -8.82
C THR A 56 -14.01 4.84 -9.75
N GLU A 57 -13.22 4.52 -10.79
CA GLU A 57 -13.51 3.40 -11.70
C GLU A 57 -13.37 2.02 -11.02
N TYR A 58 -12.66 1.99 -9.89
CA TYR A 58 -12.46 0.79 -9.07
C TYR A 58 -13.49 0.66 -7.93
N ARG A 59 -14.43 1.58 -7.79
CA ARG A 59 -15.47 1.45 -6.77
C ARG A 59 -16.29 0.17 -6.95
N GLY A 60 -16.54 -0.49 -5.83
CA GLY A 60 -17.21 -1.81 -5.84
C GLY A 60 -16.26 -2.99 -6.08
N LYS A 61 -14.97 -2.73 -6.37
CA LYS A 61 -13.92 -3.73 -6.52
C LYS A 61 -12.75 -3.39 -5.60
N PRO A 62 -12.05 -4.38 -5.03
CA PRO A 62 -10.78 -4.10 -4.36
C PRO A 62 -9.71 -3.74 -5.39
N LEU A 63 -8.63 -3.10 -4.96
CA LEU A 63 -7.55 -2.66 -5.84
C LEU A 63 -6.20 -2.85 -5.13
N ILE A 64 -5.21 -3.34 -5.86
CA ILE A 64 -3.79 -3.17 -5.51
C ILE A 64 -3.30 -1.92 -6.23
N LEU A 65 -2.88 -0.92 -5.44
CA LEU A 65 -2.31 0.31 -5.96
C LEU A 65 -0.82 0.32 -5.67
N VAL A 66 -0.01 0.53 -6.71
CA VAL A 66 1.45 0.51 -6.62
C VAL A 66 1.99 1.88 -7.02
N PHE A 67 2.89 2.44 -6.21
CA PHE A 67 3.67 3.63 -6.52
C PHE A 67 5.09 3.23 -6.84
N TYR A 68 5.59 3.63 -8.01
CA TYR A 68 6.94 3.31 -8.46
C TYR A 68 7.65 4.54 -9.06
N LEU A 69 8.99 4.53 -9.04
CA LEU A 69 9.80 5.71 -9.33
C LEU A 69 10.08 5.94 -10.82
N GLY A 70 9.48 5.13 -11.69
CA GLY A 70 9.60 5.27 -13.15
C GLY A 70 10.55 4.28 -13.81
N ALA A 71 10.69 4.39 -15.14
CA ALA A 71 11.43 3.47 -16.00
C ALA A 71 12.93 3.40 -15.70
N GLY A 72 13.50 4.42 -15.05
CA GLY A 72 14.92 4.45 -14.67
C GLY A 72 15.27 3.68 -13.40
N CYS A 73 14.27 3.19 -12.67
CA CYS A 73 14.45 2.45 -11.42
C CYS A 73 14.45 0.94 -11.69
N LEU A 74 15.59 0.27 -11.54
CA LEU A 74 15.74 -1.17 -11.77
C LEU A 74 14.82 -1.99 -10.85
N HIS A 75 14.81 -1.72 -9.56
CA HIS A 75 13.97 -2.43 -8.58
C HIS A 75 12.47 -2.26 -8.87
N CYS A 76 12.06 -1.09 -9.42
CA CYS A 76 10.68 -0.89 -9.87
C CYS A 76 10.32 -1.82 -11.02
N THR A 77 11.24 -1.97 -11.98
CA THR A 77 11.06 -2.88 -13.12
C THR A 77 10.92 -4.32 -12.63
N GLU A 78 11.74 -4.74 -11.68
CA GLU A 78 11.64 -6.07 -11.05
C GLU A 78 10.29 -6.29 -10.38
N GLN A 79 9.79 -5.31 -9.60
CA GLN A 79 8.48 -5.40 -8.95
C GLN A 79 7.34 -5.50 -9.98
N LEU A 80 7.31 -4.59 -10.97
CA LEU A 80 6.27 -4.60 -12.00
C LEU A 80 6.29 -5.91 -12.81
N THR A 81 7.49 -6.42 -13.13
CA THR A 81 7.67 -7.70 -13.81
C THR A 81 7.14 -8.86 -12.99
N ALA A 82 7.51 -8.94 -11.71
CA ALA A 82 7.03 -9.99 -10.80
C ALA A 82 5.50 -9.98 -10.67
N MET A 83 4.89 -8.80 -10.61
CA MET A 83 3.44 -8.65 -10.58
C MET A 83 2.79 -9.01 -11.92
N ALA A 84 3.41 -8.63 -13.05
CA ALA A 84 2.93 -8.93 -14.39
C ALA A 84 2.95 -10.44 -14.67
N ASP A 85 4.03 -11.13 -14.31
CA ASP A 85 4.16 -12.58 -14.44
C ASP A 85 3.08 -13.34 -13.66
N ARG A 86 2.65 -12.80 -12.55
CA ARG A 86 1.63 -13.40 -11.69
C ARG A 86 0.25 -12.74 -11.81
N TYR A 87 0.05 -11.90 -12.81
CA TYR A 87 -1.21 -11.14 -12.96
C TYR A 87 -2.45 -12.03 -13.09
N SER A 88 -2.31 -13.22 -13.66
CA SER A 88 -3.40 -14.20 -13.71
C SER A 88 -3.91 -14.61 -12.33
N GLU A 89 -3.04 -14.67 -11.32
CA GLU A 89 -3.42 -14.98 -9.94
C GLU A 89 -4.19 -13.81 -9.30
N PHE A 90 -3.73 -12.57 -9.52
CA PHE A 90 -4.47 -11.39 -9.09
C PHE A 90 -5.87 -11.34 -9.72
N LYS A 91 -5.99 -11.61 -11.02
CA LYS A 91 -7.31 -11.67 -11.69
C LYS A 91 -8.23 -12.74 -11.11
N LYS A 92 -7.73 -13.95 -10.87
CA LYS A 92 -8.49 -15.05 -10.24
C LYS A 92 -9.02 -14.67 -8.85
N THR A 93 -8.33 -13.79 -8.15
CA THR A 93 -8.72 -13.33 -6.81
C THR A 93 -9.60 -12.07 -6.84
N GLY A 94 -9.84 -11.51 -8.02
CA GLY A 94 -10.60 -10.27 -8.19
C GLY A 94 -9.85 -9.03 -7.69
N LEU A 95 -8.51 -9.07 -7.73
CA LEU A 95 -7.60 -8.00 -7.29
C LEU A 95 -6.95 -7.33 -8.53
N PRO A 96 -7.60 -6.37 -9.20
CA PRO A 96 -6.93 -5.58 -10.23
C PRO A 96 -5.74 -4.82 -9.65
N ILE A 97 -4.76 -4.54 -10.52
CA ILE A 97 -3.59 -3.72 -10.19
C ILE A 97 -3.68 -2.43 -10.99
N LEU A 98 -3.29 -1.32 -10.37
CA LEU A 98 -3.03 -0.03 -11.00
C LEU A 98 -1.68 0.47 -10.47
N ALA A 99 -0.79 0.89 -11.37
CA ALA A 99 0.51 1.43 -10.98
C ALA A 99 0.62 2.93 -11.32
N ILE A 100 1.09 3.71 -10.36
CA ILE A 100 1.30 5.16 -10.48
C ILE A 100 2.81 5.42 -10.53
N SER A 101 3.25 6.15 -11.56
CA SER A 101 4.65 6.46 -11.82
C SER A 101 4.94 7.95 -11.62
N THR A 102 6.19 8.26 -11.27
CA THR A 102 6.73 9.62 -11.39
C THR A 102 7.08 10.00 -12.85
N ASP A 103 7.04 9.04 -13.77
CA ASP A 103 7.28 9.28 -15.19
C ASP A 103 6.29 10.27 -15.78
N SER A 104 6.74 11.03 -16.76
CA SER A 104 5.82 11.76 -17.65
C SER A 104 5.00 10.77 -18.49
N VAL A 105 3.88 11.22 -19.05
CA VAL A 105 3.08 10.39 -19.99
C VAL A 105 3.92 9.90 -21.17
N ALA A 106 4.89 10.70 -21.63
CA ALA A 106 5.77 10.30 -22.72
C ALA A 106 6.75 9.19 -22.31
N ASP A 107 7.14 9.14 -21.05
CA ASP A 107 8.11 8.17 -20.54
C ASP A 107 7.44 6.88 -20.03
N LEU A 108 6.13 6.87 -19.79
CA LEU A 108 5.40 5.67 -19.38
C LEU A 108 5.58 4.49 -20.36
N LYS A 109 5.79 4.78 -21.64
CA LYS A 109 6.09 3.75 -22.65
C LYS A 109 7.37 3.00 -22.34
N LYS A 110 8.39 3.67 -21.79
CA LYS A 110 9.66 3.02 -21.41
C LYS A 110 9.45 1.99 -20.29
N SER A 111 8.56 2.28 -19.34
CA SER A 111 8.17 1.31 -18.31
C SER A 111 7.51 0.06 -18.92
N GLN A 112 6.71 0.22 -19.98
CA GLN A 112 6.13 -0.90 -20.73
C GLN A 112 7.19 -1.70 -21.48
N GLU A 113 8.11 -1.01 -22.16
CA GLU A 113 9.17 -1.62 -22.96
C GLU A 113 10.17 -2.41 -22.11
N ASN A 114 10.32 -2.08 -20.82
CA ASN A 114 11.15 -2.81 -19.88
C ASN A 114 10.62 -4.21 -19.53
N TYR A 115 9.36 -4.50 -19.86
CA TYR A 115 8.79 -5.83 -19.66
C TYR A 115 8.96 -6.69 -20.90
N GLU A 116 9.91 -7.65 -20.87
CA GLU A 116 10.35 -8.45 -22.02
C GLU A 116 9.26 -9.36 -22.60
N LYS A 117 8.19 -9.66 -21.86
CA LYS A 117 7.11 -10.57 -22.29
C LYS A 117 5.95 -9.87 -22.99
N GLY A 118 6.15 -8.63 -23.41
CA GLY A 118 5.15 -7.81 -24.10
C GLY A 118 4.69 -6.62 -23.26
N ASP A 119 3.41 -6.28 -23.30
CA ASP A 119 2.88 -5.18 -22.50
C ASP A 119 2.63 -5.62 -21.05
N ILE A 120 2.93 -4.75 -20.09
CA ILE A 120 2.50 -4.93 -18.69
C ILE A 120 0.96 -5.04 -18.66
N PRO A 121 0.40 -6.11 -18.09
CA PRO A 121 -1.01 -6.46 -18.27
C PRO A 121 -1.99 -5.65 -17.40
N PHE A 122 -1.51 -4.59 -16.76
CA PHE A 122 -2.32 -3.67 -15.95
C PHE A 122 -1.98 -2.21 -16.27
N PRO A 123 -2.89 -1.26 -15.99
CA PRO A 123 -2.67 0.15 -16.31
C PRO A 123 -1.49 0.76 -15.55
N LEU A 124 -0.71 1.60 -16.25
CA LEU A 124 0.28 2.51 -15.69
C LEU A 124 -0.21 3.94 -15.91
N VAL A 125 -0.13 4.78 -14.87
CA VAL A 125 -0.54 6.18 -14.94
C VAL A 125 0.54 7.12 -14.42
N SER A 126 0.55 8.36 -14.92
CA SER A 126 1.56 9.37 -14.64
C SER A 126 1.11 10.31 -13.53
N ASP A 127 1.86 10.37 -12.44
CA ASP A 127 1.84 11.45 -11.46
C ASP A 127 3.16 12.24 -11.49
N PHE A 128 3.54 12.72 -12.65
CA PHE A 128 4.80 13.46 -12.88
C PHE A 128 5.02 14.61 -11.88
N LYS A 129 3.95 15.21 -11.37
CA LYS A 129 4.02 16.28 -10.36
C LYS A 129 4.13 15.75 -8.93
N LYS A 130 4.12 14.44 -8.74
CA LYS A 130 4.21 13.76 -7.43
C LYS A 130 3.11 14.22 -6.44
N LYS A 131 1.99 14.73 -6.92
CA LYS A 131 0.91 15.21 -6.06
C LYS A 131 0.25 14.04 -5.33
N ILE A 132 -0.06 12.98 -6.05
CA ILE A 132 -0.73 11.80 -5.50
C ILE A 132 0.25 10.98 -4.66
N PHE A 133 1.53 10.94 -5.04
CA PHE A 133 2.59 10.40 -4.17
C PHE A 133 2.55 11.04 -2.77
N LYS A 134 2.46 12.39 -2.69
CA LYS A 134 2.36 13.11 -1.41
C LYS A 134 1.06 12.83 -0.66
N GLU A 135 -0.07 12.79 -1.35
CA GLU A 135 -1.37 12.51 -0.74
C GLU A 135 -1.45 11.09 -0.15
N TYR A 136 -0.73 10.13 -0.73
CA TYR A 136 -0.61 8.76 -0.23
C TYR A 136 0.57 8.56 0.72
N THR A 137 1.28 9.63 1.08
CA THR A 137 2.50 9.57 1.91
C THR A 137 3.63 8.70 1.32
N ALA A 138 3.55 8.34 0.04
CA ALA A 138 4.62 7.68 -0.72
C ALA A 138 5.66 8.71 -1.19
N HIS A 139 6.07 9.59 -0.28
CA HIS A 139 7.01 10.68 -0.52
C HIS A 139 7.72 11.03 0.79
N ASP A 140 9.03 11.15 0.73
CA ASP A 140 9.82 11.69 1.82
C ASP A 140 9.84 13.22 1.68
N ASP A 141 9.11 13.92 2.57
CA ASP A 141 9.03 15.37 2.54
C ASP A 141 10.33 16.05 3.03
N PHE A 142 11.17 15.33 3.78
CA PHE A 142 12.44 15.86 4.25
C PHE A 142 13.50 15.85 3.14
N GLU A 143 13.67 14.72 2.47
CA GLU A 143 14.59 14.56 1.33
C GLU A 143 13.95 15.10 0.02
N ASN A 144 12.63 15.34 0.02
CA ASN A 144 11.84 15.71 -1.15
C ASN A 144 11.88 14.68 -2.28
N GLU A 145 11.95 13.40 -1.92
CA GLU A 145 12.06 12.28 -2.85
C GLU A 145 10.81 11.38 -2.82
N PRO A 146 10.39 10.82 -3.96
CA PRO A 146 9.31 9.84 -4.00
C PRO A 146 9.78 8.51 -3.40
N LEU A 147 8.88 7.81 -2.74
CA LEU A 147 9.09 6.47 -2.19
C LEU A 147 8.26 5.44 -2.96
N HIS A 148 8.67 4.18 -2.88
CA HIS A 148 7.82 3.08 -3.32
C HIS A 148 6.63 2.93 -2.38
N GLY A 149 5.49 2.56 -2.91
CA GLY A 149 4.30 2.30 -2.14
C GLY A 149 3.50 1.15 -2.71
N THR A 150 3.02 0.26 -1.86
CA THR A 150 2.07 -0.80 -2.24
C THR A 150 0.89 -0.75 -1.28
N PHE A 151 -0.33 -0.63 -1.83
CA PHE A 151 -1.54 -0.46 -1.05
C PHE A 151 -2.59 -1.49 -1.42
N VAL A 152 -3.32 -1.98 -0.43
CA VAL A 152 -4.53 -2.78 -0.60
C VAL A 152 -5.72 -1.91 -0.29
N ILE A 153 -6.56 -1.65 -1.29
CA ILE A 153 -7.75 -0.81 -1.19
C ILE A 153 -8.99 -1.70 -1.31
N ASP A 154 -9.97 -1.48 -0.43
CA ASP A 154 -11.21 -2.26 -0.43
C ASP A 154 -12.25 -1.72 -1.43
N LYS A 155 -13.40 -2.43 -1.55
CA LYS A 155 -14.52 -2.07 -2.42
C LYS A 155 -15.17 -0.71 -2.10
N LYS A 156 -14.98 -0.21 -0.87
CA LYS A 156 -15.48 1.09 -0.41
C LYS A 156 -14.47 2.21 -0.66
N GLY A 157 -13.28 1.88 -1.19
CA GLY A 157 -12.19 2.83 -1.42
C GLY A 157 -11.43 3.17 -0.14
N ARG A 158 -11.27 2.23 0.80
CA ARG A 158 -10.53 2.41 2.04
C ARG A 158 -9.21 1.63 1.97
N VAL A 159 -8.14 2.20 2.50
CA VAL A 159 -6.84 1.56 2.60
C VAL A 159 -6.86 0.55 3.74
N LEU A 160 -6.76 -0.73 3.41
CA LEU A 160 -6.70 -1.82 4.40
C LEU A 160 -5.28 -2.16 4.84
N TRP A 161 -4.32 -1.92 3.98
CA TRP A 161 -2.90 -2.20 4.21
C TRP A 161 -2.05 -1.35 3.29
N SER A 162 -0.86 -1.00 3.76
CA SER A 162 0.15 -0.34 2.94
C SER A 162 1.55 -0.72 3.40
N ASP A 163 2.47 -0.75 2.45
CA ASP A 163 3.91 -0.72 2.64
C ASP A 163 4.46 0.49 1.88
N ILE A 164 5.23 1.32 2.56
CA ILE A 164 5.88 2.51 1.98
C ILE A 164 7.32 2.49 2.43
N SER A 165 8.24 2.43 1.48
CA SER A 165 9.66 2.33 1.79
C SER A 165 10.55 2.82 0.64
N ALA A 166 11.86 2.92 0.90
CA ALA A 166 12.85 3.21 -0.13
C ALA A 166 12.96 2.08 -1.17
N ASP A 167 12.65 0.84 -0.78
CA ASP A 167 12.64 -0.33 -1.65
C ASP A 167 11.23 -0.78 -1.98
N PRO A 168 10.97 -1.33 -3.18
CA PRO A 168 9.66 -1.84 -3.54
C PRO A 168 9.29 -3.11 -2.78
N PHE A 169 8.01 -3.29 -2.47
CA PHE A 169 7.52 -4.50 -1.83
C PHE A 169 7.53 -5.69 -2.79
N MET A 170 8.32 -6.75 -2.49
CA MET A 170 8.58 -7.86 -3.42
C MET A 170 7.89 -9.18 -3.03
N ASP A 171 7.32 -9.31 -1.82
CA ASP A 171 6.64 -10.55 -1.42
C ASP A 171 5.22 -10.64 -2.01
N ILE A 172 5.14 -11.10 -3.25
CA ILE A 172 3.87 -11.22 -3.98
C ILE A 172 2.96 -12.29 -3.37
N ASP A 173 3.51 -13.36 -2.77
CA ASP A 173 2.72 -14.39 -2.09
C ASP A 173 2.02 -13.83 -0.86
N PHE A 174 2.77 -13.09 -0.04
CA PHE A 174 2.20 -12.38 1.10
C PHE A 174 1.12 -11.39 0.63
N LEU A 175 1.40 -10.58 -0.38
CA LEU A 175 0.46 -9.56 -0.87
C LEU A 175 -0.87 -10.18 -1.28
N ILE A 176 -0.86 -11.27 -2.06
CA ILE A 176 -2.07 -11.98 -2.48
C ILE A 176 -2.80 -12.60 -1.28
N LYS A 177 -2.08 -13.28 -0.40
CA LYS A 177 -2.65 -13.94 0.79
C LYS A 177 -3.27 -12.94 1.75
N GLU A 178 -2.52 -11.90 2.07
CA GLU A 178 -2.93 -10.87 3.03
C GLU A 178 -4.10 -10.04 2.49
N SER A 179 -4.08 -9.68 1.22
CA SER A 179 -5.21 -9.00 0.57
C SER A 179 -6.50 -9.80 0.72
N LYS A 180 -6.47 -11.11 0.45
CA LYS A 180 -7.64 -12.00 0.63
C LYS A 180 -8.12 -12.03 2.07
N ARG A 181 -7.19 -12.14 3.04
CA ARG A 181 -7.50 -12.16 4.47
C ARG A 181 -8.20 -10.87 4.89
N LEU A 182 -7.61 -9.72 4.55
CA LEU A 182 -8.13 -8.40 4.92
C LEU A 182 -9.50 -8.14 4.28
N LEU A 183 -9.65 -8.44 2.99
CA LEU A 183 -10.93 -8.29 2.31
C LEU A 183 -12.03 -9.19 2.87
N THR A 184 -11.66 -10.33 3.46
CA THR A 184 -12.61 -11.21 4.12
C THR A 184 -13.03 -10.65 5.48
N LEU A 185 -12.09 -10.14 6.27
CA LEU A 185 -12.37 -9.51 7.57
C LEU A 185 -13.24 -8.24 7.45
N HIS A 186 -13.03 -7.46 6.38
CA HIS A 186 -13.76 -6.23 6.12
C HIS A 186 -14.95 -6.41 5.16
N LYS A 187 -15.40 -7.64 4.93
CA LYS A 187 -16.74 -7.91 4.36
C LYS A 187 -17.77 -7.43 5.37
N SER A 188 -18.13 -6.14 5.28
CA SER A 188 -19.33 -5.68 5.98
C SER A 188 -20.56 -6.23 5.28
N PRO A 189 -21.60 -6.54 6.05
CA PRO A 189 -22.91 -6.85 5.49
C PRO A 189 -23.43 -5.74 4.61
#